data_52fc0a33795ddcbbc117716cea8d7566
#
_entry.id   52fc0a33795ddcbbc117716cea8d7566
#
_cell.length_a   1.000
_cell.length_b   1.000
_cell.length_c   1.000
_cell.angle_alpha   90.00
_cell.angle_beta   90.00
_cell.angle_gamma   90.00
#
_symmetry.space_group_name_H-M   'P 1'
#
loop_
_entity.id
_entity.type
_entity.pdbx_description
1 polymer ?
#
loop_
_entity_poly.entity_id
_entity_poly.type
_entity_poly.pdbx_seq_one_letter_code
_entity_poly.pdbx_strand_id
1 'polypeptide(L)'
;MAFNWVQEREYEDIIYSTYNGIAKISINRPHVHNAFRPKTVMELIDAFAYARDDASIGAIILTGEGGKAFCSGGDQSVRGHGGYVGE
;
A
#
# COMPACT_ATOMS: atom_id res chain seq x y z
N MET A 1 -10.62 -21.56 1.89
CA MET A 1 -9.29 -21.74 2.50
C MET A 1 -8.75 -20.40 2.92
N ALA A 2 -8.25 -20.30 4.12
CA ALA A 2 -7.72 -19.05 4.64
C ALA A 2 -6.21 -19.03 4.52
N PHE A 3 -5.68 -17.91 4.01
CA PHE A 3 -4.25 -17.66 4.03
C PHE A 3 -3.92 -16.98 5.34
N ASN A 4 -2.83 -17.40 5.97
CA ASN A 4 -2.40 -16.80 7.24
C ASN A 4 -1.38 -15.70 6.95
N TRP A 5 -1.90 -14.56 6.51
CA TRP A 5 -1.06 -13.42 6.22
C TRP A 5 -0.45 -12.87 7.50
N VAL A 6 0.84 -12.62 7.47
CA VAL A 6 1.60 -12.10 8.61
C VAL A 6 2.01 -10.67 8.30
N GLN A 7 1.58 -9.73 9.14
CA GLN A 7 1.97 -8.34 8.95
C GLN A 7 3.40 -8.17 9.45
N GLU A 8 4.32 -7.85 8.55
CA GLU A 8 5.74 -7.79 8.88
C GLU A 8 6.26 -6.39 9.09
N ARG A 9 5.55 -5.37 8.62
CA ARG A 9 5.95 -3.99 8.84
C ARG A 9 4.71 -3.18 9.13
N GLU A 10 4.90 -2.10 9.90
CA GLU A 10 3.80 -1.19 10.22
C GLU A 10 3.92 0.07 9.41
N TYR A 11 2.81 0.42 8.74
CA TYR A 11 2.68 1.66 8.01
C TYR A 11 1.37 2.31 8.41
N GLU A 12 1.21 3.58 8.06
CA GLU A 12 -0.02 4.29 8.38
C GLU A 12 -1.07 4.10 7.29
N ASP A 13 -0.67 4.19 6.03
CA ASP A 13 -1.60 4.19 4.90
C ASP A 13 -1.68 2.86 4.18
N ILE A 14 -0.77 1.95 4.44
CA ILE A 14 -0.74 0.66 3.77
C ILE A 14 -0.51 -0.46 4.78
N ILE A 15 -0.80 -1.67 4.36
CA ILE A 15 -0.53 -2.87 5.15
C ILE A 15 0.42 -3.74 4.34
N TYR A 16 1.51 -4.16 4.96
CA TYR A 16 2.48 -5.07 4.34
C TYR A 16 2.39 -6.42 5.02
N SER A 17 2.01 -7.43 4.27
CA SER A 17 1.84 -8.77 4.80
C SER A 17 2.55 -9.78 3.90
N THR A 18 2.96 -10.89 4.47
CA THR A 18 3.60 -11.96 3.70
C THR A 18 2.93 -13.28 3.98
N TYR A 19 2.99 -14.16 3.00
CA TYR A 19 2.54 -15.53 3.14
C TYR A 19 3.19 -16.36 2.05
N ASN A 20 3.94 -17.38 2.45
CA ASN A 20 4.46 -18.39 1.53
C ASN A 20 5.22 -17.79 0.33
N GLY A 21 6.10 -16.84 0.60
CA GLY A 21 6.92 -16.24 -0.45
C GLY A 21 6.21 -15.14 -1.24
N ILE A 22 5.03 -14.72 -0.81
CA ILE A 22 4.27 -13.68 -1.47
C ILE A 22 4.17 -12.49 -0.52
N ALA A 23 4.45 -11.29 -1.03
CA ALA A 23 4.22 -10.06 -0.29
C ALA A 23 2.93 -9.43 -0.78
N LYS A 24 2.03 -9.10 0.14
CA LYS A 24 0.79 -8.40 -0.19
C LYS A 24 0.87 -7.00 0.39
N ILE A 25 0.75 -6.02 -0.48
CA ILE A 25 0.75 -4.61 -0.10
C ILE A 25 -0.66 -4.08 -0.36
N SER A 26 -1.34 -3.68 0.70
CA SER A 26 -2.73 -3.23 0.62
C SER A 26 -2.80 -1.76 0.96
N ILE A 27 -3.43 -0.96 0.10
CA ILE A 27 -3.72 0.42 0.43
C ILE A 27 -4.87 0.40 1.43
N ASN A 28 -4.67 1.02 2.59
CA ASN A 28 -5.62 0.94 3.68
C ASN A 28 -6.16 2.32 4.02
N ARG A 29 -6.88 2.92 3.07
CA ARG A 29 -7.57 4.18 3.25
C ARG A 29 -9.02 4.06 2.77
N PRO A 30 -9.78 3.06 3.28
CA PRO A 30 -11.14 2.80 2.79
C PRO A 30 -12.09 3.97 3.01
N HIS A 31 -11.83 4.82 4.02
CA HIS A 31 -12.66 5.99 4.29
C HIS A 31 -12.63 7.02 3.16
N VAL A 32 -11.65 6.94 2.27
CA VAL A 32 -11.57 7.80 1.08
C VAL A 32 -11.39 6.95 -0.17
N HIS A 33 -11.96 5.75 -0.17
CA HIS A 33 -11.89 4.79 -1.27
C HIS A 33 -10.45 4.53 -1.72
N ASN A 34 -9.55 4.46 -0.74
CA ASN A 34 -8.12 4.20 -0.97
C ASN A 34 -7.43 5.24 -1.87
N ALA A 35 -7.93 6.48 -1.83
CA ALA A 35 -7.23 7.57 -2.50
C ALA A 35 -5.86 7.75 -1.88
N PHE A 36 -4.84 7.95 -2.71
CA PHE A 36 -3.48 8.08 -2.19
C PHE A 36 -3.13 9.54 -1.91
N ARG A 37 -2.23 9.73 -0.96
CA ARG A 37 -1.61 11.02 -0.64
C ARG A 37 -0.10 10.83 -0.68
N PRO A 38 0.70 11.90 -0.59
CA PRO A 38 2.16 11.72 -0.65
C PRO A 38 2.70 10.69 0.33
N LYS A 39 2.16 10.65 1.54
CA LYS A 39 2.60 9.65 2.52
C LYS A 39 2.34 8.23 2.04
N THR A 40 1.19 7.99 1.41
CA THR A 40 0.87 6.68 0.85
C THR A 40 1.91 6.26 -0.17
N VAL A 41 2.27 7.18 -1.07
CA VAL A 41 3.26 6.90 -2.11
C VAL A 41 4.61 6.58 -1.50
N MET A 42 5.02 7.35 -0.50
CA MET A 42 6.30 7.10 0.16
C MET A 42 6.32 5.75 0.85
N GLU A 43 5.21 5.38 1.49
CA GLU A 43 5.12 4.07 2.13
C GLU A 43 5.14 2.94 1.12
N LEU A 44 4.48 3.13 -0.03
CA LEU A 44 4.52 2.13 -1.09
C LEU A 44 5.93 1.94 -1.63
N ILE A 45 6.67 3.02 -1.83
CA ILE A 45 8.05 2.93 -2.30
C ILE A 45 8.90 2.15 -1.29
N ASP A 46 8.74 2.45 -0.01
CA ASP A 46 9.49 1.75 1.02
C ASP A 46 9.11 0.26 1.06
N ALA A 47 7.83 -0.04 0.95
CA ALA A 47 7.37 -1.43 1.00
C ALA A 47 7.86 -2.23 -0.19
N PHE A 48 7.81 -1.65 -1.39
CA PHE A 48 8.33 -2.33 -2.58
C PHE A 48 9.83 -2.58 -2.46
N ALA A 49 10.59 -1.61 -1.94
CA ALA A 49 12.02 -1.80 -1.75
C ALA A 49 12.29 -2.90 -0.74
N TYR A 50 11.52 -2.93 0.33
CA TYR A 50 11.67 -3.97 1.35
C TYR A 50 11.40 -5.36 0.77
N ALA A 51 10.33 -5.48 -0.01
CA ALA A 51 10.00 -6.77 -0.65
C ALA A 51 11.06 -7.17 -1.67
N ARG A 52 11.56 -6.21 -2.45
CA ARG A 52 12.60 -6.48 -3.45
C ARG A 52 13.86 -7.04 -2.80
N ASP A 53 14.20 -6.53 -1.64
CA ASP A 53 15.44 -6.92 -0.96
C ASP A 53 15.29 -8.19 -0.14
N ASP A 54 14.08 -8.73 -0.03
CA ASP A 54 13.81 -9.94 0.73
C ASP A 54 13.89 -11.14 -0.20
N ALA A 55 14.95 -11.93 -0.05
CA ALA A 55 15.19 -13.09 -0.94
C ALA A 55 14.09 -14.16 -0.83
N SER A 56 13.29 -14.14 0.24
CA SER A 56 12.23 -15.13 0.39
C SER A 56 10.97 -14.75 -0.39
N ILE A 57 10.90 -13.53 -0.92
CA ILE A 57 9.71 -13.04 -1.63
C ILE A 57 9.91 -13.24 -3.13
N GLY A 58 9.00 -14.01 -3.74
CA GLY A 58 9.03 -14.26 -5.18
C GLY A 58 7.95 -13.55 -5.97
N ALA A 59 6.95 -12.97 -5.28
CA ALA A 59 5.86 -12.28 -5.96
C ALA A 59 5.29 -11.20 -5.03
N ILE A 60 4.76 -10.13 -5.64
CA ILE A 60 4.16 -9.03 -4.90
C ILE A 60 2.74 -8.83 -5.42
N ILE A 61 1.78 -8.75 -4.50
CA ILE A 61 0.40 -8.43 -4.82
C ILE A 61 0.10 -7.04 -4.29
N LEU A 62 -0.47 -6.19 -5.13
CA LEU A 62 -0.90 -4.85 -4.73
C LEU A 62 -2.42 -4.80 -4.78
N THR A 63 -3.05 -4.43 -3.67
CA THR A 63 -4.50 -4.43 -3.57
C THR A 63 -4.97 -3.28 -2.68
N GLY A 64 -6.28 -3.20 -2.43
CA GLY A 64 -6.85 -2.19 -1.56
C GLY A 64 -7.79 -2.83 -0.54
N GLU A 65 -7.76 -2.30 0.67
CA GLU A 65 -8.64 -2.75 1.72
C GLU A 65 -10.04 -2.17 1.56
N GLY A 66 -11.00 -2.77 2.23
CA GLY A 66 -12.36 -2.27 2.28
C GLY A 66 -13.29 -2.82 1.23
N GLY A 67 -12.78 -3.51 0.22
CA GLY A 67 -13.62 -4.21 -0.76
C GLY A 67 -14.36 -3.32 -1.73
N LYS A 68 -14.18 -2.00 -1.68
CA LYS A 68 -14.93 -1.08 -2.55
C LYS A 68 -14.10 -0.53 -3.69
N ALA A 69 -12.82 -0.26 -3.44
CA ALA A 69 -11.94 0.27 -4.46
C ALA A 69 -10.52 -0.15 -4.16
N PHE A 70 -9.77 -0.47 -5.21
CA PHE A 70 -8.34 -0.66 -5.07
C PHE A 70 -7.68 0.68 -4.74
N CYS A 71 -7.91 1.67 -5.58
CA CYS A 71 -7.39 3.02 -5.41
C CYS A 71 -8.23 3.96 -6.27
N SER A 72 -8.77 5.01 -5.68
CA SER A 72 -9.63 5.94 -6.41
C SER A 72 -8.85 7.10 -7.03
N GLY A 73 -7.52 7.09 -6.93
CA GLY A 73 -6.69 8.15 -7.47
C GLY A 73 -6.12 9.02 -6.36
N GLY A 74 -5.67 10.22 -6.71
CA GLY A 74 -5.08 11.12 -5.75
C GLY A 74 -6.10 11.70 -4.79
N ASP A 75 -5.67 11.91 -3.55
CA ASP A 75 -6.52 12.49 -2.52
C ASP A 75 -6.75 13.97 -2.82
N GLN A 76 -7.99 14.32 -3.10
CA GLN A 76 -8.35 15.70 -3.47
C GLN A 76 -8.00 16.71 -2.39
N SER A 77 -7.98 16.30 -1.14
CA SER A 77 -7.68 17.22 -0.04
C SER A 77 -6.24 17.74 -0.08
N VAL A 78 -5.36 17.10 -0.85
CA VAL A 78 -3.95 17.48 -0.94
C VAL A 78 -3.68 18.43 -2.10
N ARG A 79 -4.65 18.69 -2.95
CA ARG A 79 -4.43 19.34 -4.24
C ARG A 79 -4.43 20.86 -4.21
N GLY A 80 -4.63 21.47 -3.10
CA GLY A 80 -4.77 22.92 -3.04
C GLY A 80 -3.49 23.71 -3.30
N HIS A 81 -2.34 23.11 -3.10
CA HIS A 81 -1.05 23.80 -3.17
C HIS A 81 -0.11 23.12 -4.13
N GLY A 82 -0.52 23.03 -5.37
CA GLY A 82 0.31 22.40 -6.38
C GLY A 82 0.12 20.89 -6.48
N GLY A 83 -0.88 20.38 -5.81
CA GLY A 83 -1.21 18.96 -5.88
C GLY A 83 -0.11 18.10 -5.32
N TYR A 84 0.41 17.22 -6.13
CA TYR A 84 1.44 16.28 -5.71
C TYR A 84 2.82 16.62 -6.25
N VAL A 85 2.97 17.83 -6.75
CA VAL A 85 4.23 18.28 -7.34
C VAL A 85 5.27 18.44 -6.24
N GLY A 86 6.46 17.88 -6.45
CA GLY A 86 7.56 18.04 -5.52
C GLY A 86 7.51 17.15 -4.30
N GLU A 87 6.60 16.22 -4.28
CA GLU A 87 6.46 15.31 -3.14
C GLU A 87 7.38 14.07 -3.24
#